data_b839fb33101ac3698d5bb9372ec8b2fe
#
_entry.id   b839fb33101ac3698d5bb9372ec8b2fe
#
_cell.length_a   1.000
_cell.length_b   1.000
_cell.length_c   1.000
_cell.angle_alpha   90.00
_cell.angle_beta   90.00
_cell.angle_gamma   90.00
#
_symmetry.space_group_name_H-M   'P 1'
#
loop_
_entity.id
_entity.type
_entity.pdbx_description
1 polymer ?
#
loop_
_entity_poly.entity_id
_entity_poly.type
_entity_poly.pdbx_seq_one_letter_code
_entity_poly.pdbx_strand_id
1 'polypeptide(L)'
;MGNVNVAGIRDGRTLVLADGRELRLAGIETGDASRAALEALAAGRSLRLEKLRAENDRYGRVVAFAFEGEMQTSLQQALIEQGQARVSSRVGDRACAEVLLAAERKARAARRGMWADPNFAPLRSHDAARITAVRGQFALVEGKVLSVRESGATIYLNFGRRRAQDFTVTILKRNRREFAAAGIDPGRLEGQPIRVRGWIEQRTGPVIEAVAPEQIEFADQK
;
A
#
# COMPACT_ATOMS: atom_id res chain seq x y z
N MET A 1 3.91 -24.48 -9.36
CA MET A 1 3.40 -23.85 -10.59
C MET A 1 4.55 -23.72 -11.55
N GLY A 2 4.32 -23.94 -12.87
CA GLY A 2 5.37 -23.74 -13.88
C GLY A 2 5.71 -22.26 -14.06
N ASN A 3 6.88 -21.99 -14.62
CA ASN A 3 7.28 -20.67 -15.02
C ASN A 3 6.38 -20.13 -16.13
N VAL A 4 6.14 -18.80 -16.12
CA VAL A 4 5.39 -18.10 -17.17
C VAL A 4 6.30 -17.11 -17.88
N ASN A 5 6.16 -16.99 -19.20
CA ASN A 5 6.96 -16.05 -19.97
C ASN A 5 6.20 -14.72 -20.13
N VAL A 6 6.92 -13.62 -20.03
CA VAL A 6 6.39 -12.25 -20.21
C VAL A 6 6.48 -11.89 -21.69
N ALA A 7 5.34 -11.59 -22.30
CA ALA A 7 5.23 -11.11 -23.68
C ALA A 7 5.23 -9.58 -23.77
N GLY A 8 4.79 -8.88 -22.72
CA GLY A 8 4.74 -7.42 -22.73
C GLY A 8 4.34 -6.80 -21.38
N ILE A 9 4.37 -5.49 -21.33
CA ILE A 9 4.01 -4.68 -20.16
C ILE A 9 2.82 -3.79 -20.50
N ARG A 10 1.72 -3.92 -19.77
CA ARG A 10 0.52 -3.11 -19.96
C ARG A 10 0.59 -1.76 -19.23
N ASP A 11 0.95 -1.80 -17.96
CA ASP A 11 1.10 -0.62 -17.11
C ASP A 11 2.19 -0.86 -16.03
N GLY A 12 2.36 0.06 -15.07
CA GLY A 12 3.41 -0.03 -14.05
C GLY A 12 3.34 -1.24 -13.12
N ARG A 13 2.28 -2.05 -13.17
CA ARG A 13 2.09 -3.24 -12.32
C ARG A 13 1.36 -4.40 -12.99
N THR A 14 1.10 -4.31 -14.31
CA THR A 14 0.38 -5.35 -15.05
C THR A 14 1.21 -5.79 -16.25
N LEU A 15 1.50 -7.08 -16.30
CA LEU A 15 2.22 -7.74 -17.39
C LEU A 15 1.26 -8.54 -18.25
N VAL A 16 1.61 -8.69 -19.54
CA VAL A 16 0.96 -9.61 -20.47
C VAL A 16 1.83 -10.85 -20.59
N LEU A 17 1.26 -12.02 -20.34
CA LEU A 17 1.95 -13.30 -20.44
C LEU A 17 1.88 -13.85 -21.87
N ALA A 18 2.80 -14.73 -22.22
CA ALA A 18 2.87 -15.34 -23.57
C ALA A 18 1.61 -16.16 -23.93
N ASP A 19 0.85 -16.62 -22.95
CA ASP A 19 -0.42 -17.32 -23.13
C ASP A 19 -1.63 -16.38 -23.24
N GLY A 20 -1.41 -15.07 -23.29
CA GLY A 20 -2.44 -14.04 -23.40
C GLY A 20 -3.09 -13.61 -22.07
N ARG A 21 -2.80 -14.28 -20.94
CA ARG A 21 -3.31 -13.86 -19.64
C ARG A 21 -2.61 -12.59 -19.17
N GLU A 22 -3.31 -11.82 -18.35
CA GLU A 22 -2.71 -10.69 -17.63
C GLU A 22 -2.31 -11.11 -16.21
N LEU A 23 -1.10 -10.69 -15.81
CA LEU A 23 -0.59 -10.80 -14.45
C LEU A 23 -0.54 -9.42 -13.82
N ARG A 24 -1.31 -9.22 -12.74
CA ARG A 24 -1.24 -8.05 -11.89
C ARG A 24 -0.33 -8.33 -10.70
N LEU A 25 0.70 -7.54 -10.53
CA LEU A 25 1.59 -7.63 -9.37
C LEU A 25 0.82 -7.28 -8.09
N ALA A 26 0.83 -8.21 -7.14
CA ALA A 26 0.11 -8.07 -5.87
C ALA A 26 0.82 -7.07 -4.92
N GLY A 27 0.05 -6.45 -4.03
CA GLY A 27 0.60 -5.72 -2.87
C GLY A 27 1.26 -4.38 -3.16
N ILE A 28 1.20 -3.85 -4.39
CA ILE A 28 1.81 -2.57 -4.75
C ILE A 28 0.84 -1.60 -5.44
N GLU A 29 1.11 -0.31 -5.26
CA GLU A 29 0.56 0.80 -6.03
C GLU A 29 1.68 1.51 -6.78
N THR A 30 1.43 1.82 -8.06
CA THR A 30 2.41 2.40 -8.99
C THR A 30 1.87 3.66 -9.65
N GLY A 31 2.75 4.52 -10.12
CA GLY A 31 2.43 5.62 -11.01
C GLY A 31 2.79 5.30 -12.47
N ASP A 32 2.56 6.25 -13.37
CA ASP A 32 2.81 6.08 -14.81
C ASP A 32 4.29 5.83 -15.13
N ALA A 33 5.20 6.46 -14.40
CA ALA A 33 6.65 6.28 -14.56
C ALA A 33 7.13 4.84 -14.26
N SER A 34 6.36 4.07 -13.50
CA SER A 34 6.73 2.71 -13.09
C SER A 34 6.73 1.70 -14.24
N ARG A 35 6.06 2.01 -15.37
CA ARG A 35 6.00 1.11 -16.54
C ARG A 35 7.38 0.81 -17.11
N ALA A 36 8.19 1.82 -17.31
CA ALA A 36 9.54 1.64 -17.86
C ALA A 36 10.43 0.83 -16.90
N ALA A 37 10.31 1.05 -15.59
CA ALA A 37 11.04 0.26 -14.61
C ALA A 37 10.60 -1.22 -14.60
N LEU A 38 9.30 -1.49 -14.69
CA LEU A 38 8.78 -2.85 -14.78
C LEU A 38 9.23 -3.52 -16.09
N GLU A 39 9.27 -2.79 -17.20
CA GLU A 39 9.77 -3.28 -18.49
C GLU A 39 11.23 -3.72 -18.39
N ALA A 40 12.08 -2.89 -17.79
CA ALA A 40 13.49 -3.23 -17.57
C ALA A 40 13.68 -4.46 -16.68
N LEU A 41 12.78 -4.69 -15.72
CA LEU A 41 12.85 -5.83 -14.81
C LEU A 41 12.28 -7.13 -15.38
N ALA A 42 11.30 -7.06 -16.29
CA ALA A 42 10.47 -8.22 -16.62
C ALA A 42 10.33 -8.54 -18.11
N ALA A 43 10.66 -7.62 -19.03
CA ALA A 43 10.46 -7.86 -20.46
C ALA A 43 11.26 -9.06 -20.97
N GLY A 44 10.57 -9.99 -21.63
CA GLY A 44 11.17 -11.20 -22.22
C GLY A 44 11.64 -12.24 -21.19
N ARG A 45 11.36 -12.03 -19.90
CA ARG A 45 11.80 -12.94 -18.84
C ARG A 45 10.81 -14.03 -18.54
N SER A 46 11.30 -15.13 -17.94
CA SER A 46 10.51 -16.21 -17.39
C SER A 46 10.34 -16.01 -15.89
N LEU A 47 9.10 -16.00 -15.40
CA LEU A 47 8.77 -15.68 -14.02
C LEU A 47 8.11 -16.87 -13.32
N ARG A 48 8.52 -17.12 -12.08
CA ARG A 48 7.84 -17.97 -11.12
C ARG A 48 6.78 -17.14 -10.39
N LEU A 49 5.56 -17.65 -10.28
CA LEU A 49 4.45 -16.95 -9.65
C LEU A 49 4.06 -17.59 -8.32
N GLU A 50 3.88 -16.76 -7.30
CA GLU A 50 3.28 -17.13 -6.04
C GLU A 50 1.93 -16.43 -5.88
N LYS A 51 0.85 -17.16 -6.12
CA LYS A 51 -0.51 -16.65 -6.02
C LYS A 51 -0.92 -16.51 -4.55
N LEU A 52 -1.52 -15.38 -4.21
CA LEU A 52 -2.14 -15.17 -2.90
C LEU A 52 -3.54 -15.77 -2.79
N ARG A 53 -4.19 -16.03 -3.93
CA ARG A 53 -5.53 -16.61 -4.04
C ARG A 53 -5.59 -17.54 -5.25
N ALA A 54 -6.46 -18.54 -5.17
CA ALA A 54 -6.71 -19.44 -6.30
C ALA A 54 -7.39 -18.71 -7.46
N GLU A 55 -8.28 -17.77 -7.13
CA GLU A 55 -9.14 -17.06 -8.08
C GLU A 55 -8.44 -15.83 -8.69
N ASN A 56 -8.78 -15.53 -9.93
CA ASN A 56 -8.40 -14.30 -10.59
C ASN A 56 -9.20 -13.11 -10.02
N ASP A 57 -8.74 -11.89 -10.30
CA ASP A 57 -9.50 -10.69 -9.94
C ASP A 57 -10.76 -10.54 -10.81
N ARG A 58 -11.60 -9.55 -10.49
CA ARG A 58 -12.85 -9.28 -11.22
C ARG A 58 -12.67 -8.94 -12.71
N TYR A 59 -11.46 -8.71 -13.15
CA TYR A 59 -11.10 -8.46 -14.54
C TYR A 59 -10.46 -9.68 -15.22
N GLY A 60 -10.46 -10.84 -14.56
CA GLY A 60 -9.88 -12.07 -15.07
C GLY A 60 -8.35 -12.16 -14.97
N ARG A 61 -7.68 -11.21 -14.28
CA ARG A 61 -6.22 -11.17 -14.17
C ARG A 61 -5.73 -12.07 -13.04
N VAL A 62 -4.62 -12.75 -13.30
CA VAL A 62 -3.87 -13.44 -12.23
C VAL A 62 -3.28 -12.39 -11.28
N VAL A 63 -3.48 -12.54 -9.98
CA VAL A 63 -2.88 -11.67 -8.96
C VAL A 63 -1.86 -12.48 -8.18
N ALA A 64 -0.58 -12.11 -8.29
CA ALA A 64 0.51 -12.89 -7.70
C ALA A 64 1.73 -12.03 -7.34
N PHE A 65 2.59 -12.58 -6.49
CA PHE A 65 3.99 -12.21 -6.43
C PHE A 65 4.73 -12.86 -7.60
N ALA A 66 5.68 -12.14 -8.20
CA ALA A 66 6.44 -12.62 -9.34
C ALA A 66 7.95 -12.57 -9.04
N PHE A 67 8.65 -13.63 -9.36
CA PHE A 67 10.07 -13.81 -9.11
C PHE A 67 10.77 -14.24 -10.40
N GLU A 68 11.97 -13.72 -10.64
CA GLU A 68 12.80 -14.18 -11.76
C GLU A 68 13.57 -15.43 -11.36
N GLY A 69 13.30 -16.56 -12.04
CA GLY A 69 13.98 -17.83 -11.75
C GLY A 69 13.91 -18.21 -10.27
N GLU A 70 15.06 -18.54 -9.68
CA GLU A 70 15.21 -18.92 -8.28
C GLU A 70 15.46 -17.73 -7.34
N MET A 71 15.34 -16.49 -7.84
CA MET A 71 15.55 -15.30 -7.01
C MET A 71 14.53 -15.25 -5.87
N GLN A 72 14.98 -14.81 -4.68
CA GLN A 72 14.12 -14.60 -3.52
C GLN A 72 13.49 -13.22 -3.51
N THR A 73 14.06 -12.27 -4.26
CA THR A 73 13.53 -10.91 -4.40
C THR A 73 12.43 -10.88 -5.45
N SER A 74 11.24 -10.51 -5.06
CA SER A 74 10.12 -10.35 -6.00
C SER A 74 10.27 -9.09 -6.87
N LEU A 75 9.62 -9.07 -8.04
CA LEU A 75 9.54 -7.86 -8.87
C LEU A 75 8.92 -6.69 -8.11
N GLN A 76 7.95 -6.97 -7.24
CA GLN A 76 7.33 -5.97 -6.37
C GLN A 76 8.35 -5.32 -5.43
N GLN A 77 9.15 -6.15 -4.77
CA GLN A 77 10.21 -5.67 -3.89
C GLN A 77 11.24 -4.83 -4.67
N ALA A 78 11.68 -5.30 -5.83
CA ALA A 78 12.62 -4.57 -6.68
C ALA A 78 12.09 -3.20 -7.12
N LEU A 79 10.80 -3.12 -7.52
CA LEU A 79 10.15 -1.85 -7.86
C LEU A 79 10.08 -0.90 -6.66
N ILE A 80 9.77 -1.42 -5.48
CA ILE A 80 9.70 -0.62 -4.24
C ILE A 80 11.10 -0.12 -3.85
N GLU A 81 12.13 -0.96 -3.92
CA GLU A 81 13.52 -0.58 -3.60
C GLU A 81 14.07 0.51 -4.52
N GLN A 82 13.60 0.54 -5.77
CA GLN A 82 13.92 1.60 -6.74
C GLN A 82 13.05 2.86 -6.53
N GLY A 83 12.07 2.83 -5.62
CA GLY A 83 11.10 3.91 -5.42
C GLY A 83 10.12 4.07 -6.58
N GLN A 84 9.87 3.00 -7.34
CA GLN A 84 8.93 2.99 -8.47
C GLN A 84 7.55 2.48 -8.07
N ALA A 85 7.40 1.97 -6.84
CA ALA A 85 6.14 1.51 -6.30
C ALA A 85 6.03 1.85 -4.81
N ARG A 86 4.79 1.84 -4.32
CA ARG A 86 4.44 1.93 -2.89
C ARG A 86 3.72 0.65 -2.48
N VAL A 87 3.83 0.29 -1.22
CA VAL A 87 3.02 -0.81 -0.67
C VAL A 87 1.55 -0.43 -0.69
N SER A 88 0.70 -1.31 -1.18
CA SER A 88 -0.75 -1.06 -1.30
C SER A 88 -1.47 -1.13 0.06
N SER A 89 -2.77 -0.83 0.07
CA SER A 89 -3.63 -0.96 1.27
C SER A 89 -3.78 -2.41 1.73
N ARG A 90 -3.58 -3.38 0.85
CA ARG A 90 -3.70 -4.80 1.18
C ARG A 90 -2.69 -5.61 0.39
N VAL A 91 -1.80 -6.27 1.11
CA VAL A 91 -0.80 -7.16 0.50
C VAL A 91 -1.33 -8.59 0.40
N GLY A 92 -2.07 -9.03 1.42
CA GLY A 92 -2.71 -10.33 1.46
C GLY A 92 -1.90 -11.45 2.13
N ASP A 93 -0.63 -11.21 2.38
CA ASP A 93 0.26 -12.05 3.17
C ASP A 93 1.12 -11.19 4.08
N ARG A 94 1.23 -11.55 5.36
CA ARG A 94 1.91 -10.74 6.37
C ARG A 94 3.42 -10.70 6.17
N ALA A 95 4.05 -11.84 5.88
CA ALA A 95 5.49 -11.89 5.70
C ALA A 95 5.91 -11.08 4.46
N CYS A 96 5.16 -11.21 3.37
CA CYS A 96 5.33 -10.37 2.19
C CYS A 96 5.15 -8.89 2.51
N ALA A 97 4.14 -8.53 3.30
CA ALA A 97 3.89 -7.14 3.69
C ALA A 97 5.07 -6.56 4.48
N GLU A 98 5.61 -7.29 5.44
CA GLU A 98 6.77 -6.87 6.26
C GLU A 98 8.01 -6.62 5.39
N VAL A 99 8.30 -7.50 4.42
CA VAL A 99 9.40 -7.34 3.46
C VAL A 99 9.21 -6.08 2.60
N LEU A 100 8.01 -5.92 2.01
CA LEU A 100 7.71 -4.77 1.15
C LEU A 100 7.75 -3.44 1.93
N LEU A 101 7.21 -3.40 3.15
CA LEU A 101 7.24 -2.22 4.02
C LEU A 101 8.67 -1.85 4.42
N ALA A 102 9.52 -2.84 4.71
CA ALA A 102 10.92 -2.61 5.01
C ALA A 102 11.68 -2.03 3.81
N ALA A 103 11.44 -2.55 2.61
CA ALA A 103 12.00 -2.03 1.36
C ALA A 103 11.53 -0.58 1.09
N GLU A 104 10.24 -0.29 1.28
CA GLU A 104 9.69 1.05 1.10
C GLU A 104 10.28 2.06 2.09
N ARG A 105 10.44 1.69 3.37
CA ARG A 105 11.08 2.57 4.35
C ARG A 105 12.49 2.97 3.93
N LYS A 106 13.28 2.01 3.43
CA LYS A 106 14.64 2.27 2.92
C LYS A 106 14.63 3.17 1.69
N ALA A 107 13.75 2.91 0.72
CA ALA A 107 13.61 3.72 -0.49
C ALA A 107 13.20 5.16 -0.16
N ARG A 108 12.24 5.33 0.76
CA ARG A 108 11.75 6.63 1.24
C ARG A 108 12.84 7.42 1.98
N ALA A 109 13.57 6.76 2.90
CA ALA A 109 14.68 7.40 3.62
C ALA A 109 15.81 7.85 2.68
N ALA A 110 16.10 7.07 1.64
CA ALA A 110 17.10 7.37 0.62
C ALA A 110 16.58 8.28 -0.51
N ARG A 111 15.31 8.72 -0.45
CA ARG A 111 14.64 9.54 -1.48
C ARG A 111 14.76 8.96 -2.89
N ARG A 112 14.63 7.64 -3.04
CA ARG A 112 14.72 6.97 -4.35
C ARG A 112 13.46 7.14 -5.16
N GLY A 113 13.60 7.28 -6.47
CA GLY A 113 12.50 7.34 -7.43
C GLY A 113 11.46 8.40 -7.04
N MET A 114 10.18 8.02 -6.92
CA MET A 114 9.10 8.93 -6.56
C MET A 114 9.30 9.64 -5.20
N TRP A 115 10.08 9.06 -4.30
CA TRP A 115 10.32 9.65 -2.97
C TRP A 115 11.25 10.87 -2.99
N ALA A 116 11.89 11.16 -4.14
CA ALA A 116 12.61 12.41 -4.36
C ALA A 116 11.66 13.60 -4.64
N ASP A 117 10.45 13.32 -5.14
CA ASP A 117 9.43 14.33 -5.41
C ASP A 117 8.60 14.62 -4.13
N PRO A 118 8.53 15.89 -3.68
CA PRO A 118 7.74 16.29 -2.52
C PRO A 118 6.24 15.94 -2.60
N ASN A 119 5.69 15.75 -3.80
CA ASN A 119 4.30 15.37 -3.98
C ASN A 119 3.98 13.94 -3.49
N PHE A 120 4.98 13.08 -3.41
CA PHE A 120 4.85 11.73 -2.84
C PHE A 120 5.23 11.64 -1.36
N ALA A 121 5.72 12.74 -0.77
CA ALA A 121 6.02 12.76 0.66
C ALA A 121 4.76 12.50 1.50
N PRO A 122 4.88 11.86 2.68
CA PRO A 122 3.74 11.69 3.57
C PRO A 122 3.10 13.03 3.93
N LEU A 123 1.79 13.12 3.74
CA LEU A 123 0.99 14.30 4.08
C LEU A 123 0.88 14.42 5.60
N ARG A 124 0.83 15.67 6.10
CA ARG A 124 0.64 15.92 7.52
C ARG A 124 -0.85 15.86 7.88
N SER A 125 -1.21 15.10 8.89
CA SER A 125 -2.61 14.88 9.30
C SER A 125 -3.37 16.17 9.67
N HIS A 126 -2.65 17.22 10.08
CA HIS A 126 -3.24 18.52 10.41
C HIS A 126 -3.50 19.41 9.17
N ASP A 127 -2.98 19.03 8.01
CA ASP A 127 -3.23 19.74 6.73
C ASP A 127 -4.37 19.07 5.97
N ALA A 128 -5.58 19.20 6.50
CA ALA A 128 -6.77 18.59 5.93
C ALA A 128 -7.09 19.12 4.52
N ALA A 129 -6.71 20.37 4.22
CA ALA A 129 -6.90 20.94 2.89
C ALA A 129 -6.06 20.22 1.84
N ARG A 130 -4.77 19.98 2.13
CA ARG A 130 -3.88 19.26 1.24
C ARG A 130 -4.28 17.78 1.10
N ILE A 131 -4.76 17.14 2.18
CA ILE A 131 -5.27 15.77 2.12
C ILE A 131 -6.53 15.72 1.24
N THR A 132 -7.44 16.68 1.36
CA THR A 132 -8.65 16.74 0.55
C THR A 132 -8.34 16.98 -0.94
N ALA A 133 -7.29 17.74 -1.24
CA ALA A 133 -6.87 18.01 -2.62
C ALA A 133 -6.43 16.73 -3.38
N VAL A 134 -6.01 15.69 -2.67
CA VAL A 134 -5.65 14.38 -3.26
C VAL A 134 -6.75 13.33 -3.10
N ARG A 135 -8.02 13.75 -2.95
CA ARG A 135 -9.17 12.83 -2.92
C ARG A 135 -9.18 11.90 -4.13
N GLY A 136 -9.47 10.64 -3.90
CA GLY A 136 -9.46 9.61 -4.94
C GLY A 136 -8.06 9.13 -5.31
N GLN A 137 -7.02 9.62 -4.65
CA GLN A 137 -5.65 9.16 -4.84
C GLN A 137 -5.17 8.32 -3.65
N PHE A 138 -4.20 7.47 -3.90
CA PHE A 138 -3.51 6.72 -2.86
C PHE A 138 -2.43 7.62 -2.23
N ALA A 139 -2.46 7.75 -0.91
CA ALA A 139 -1.53 8.60 -0.17
C ALA A 139 -1.03 7.94 1.12
N LEU A 140 0.06 8.48 1.65
CA LEU A 140 0.52 8.26 3.02
C LEU A 140 0.20 9.53 3.82
N VAL A 141 -0.45 9.36 4.97
CA VAL A 141 -0.73 10.47 5.91
C VAL A 141 -0.08 10.15 7.24
N GLU A 142 0.67 11.08 7.81
CA GLU A 142 1.31 10.90 9.10
C GLU A 142 0.90 11.93 10.13
N GLY A 143 0.77 11.52 11.38
CA GLY A 143 0.43 12.40 12.48
C GLY A 143 0.22 11.64 13.79
N LYS A 144 -0.04 12.40 14.85
CA LYS A 144 -0.38 11.86 16.16
C LYS A 144 -1.89 11.66 16.24
N VAL A 145 -2.32 10.46 16.64
CA VAL A 145 -3.73 10.18 16.92
C VAL A 145 -4.18 10.99 18.14
N LEU A 146 -5.13 11.87 17.96
CA LEU A 146 -5.63 12.74 19.04
C LEU A 146 -6.63 12.02 19.94
N SER A 147 -7.50 11.20 19.37
CA SER A 147 -8.45 10.40 20.12
C SER A 147 -8.88 9.16 19.37
N VAL A 148 -9.23 8.12 20.10
CA VAL A 148 -9.85 6.91 19.59
C VAL A 148 -11.30 6.85 20.05
N ARG A 149 -12.24 6.59 19.15
CA ARG A 149 -13.67 6.45 19.46
C ARG A 149 -14.27 5.27 18.75
N GLU A 150 -15.18 4.61 19.41
CA GLU A 150 -15.97 3.51 18.84
C GLU A 150 -17.43 3.95 18.67
N SER A 151 -17.99 3.74 17.51
CA SER A 151 -19.41 4.01 17.24
C SER A 151 -19.96 2.99 16.27
N GLY A 152 -21.03 2.31 16.65
CA GLY A 152 -21.59 1.21 15.87
C GLY A 152 -20.53 0.12 15.59
N ALA A 153 -20.37 -0.23 14.33
CA ALA A 153 -19.40 -1.24 13.86
C ALA A 153 -18.00 -0.67 13.56
N THR A 154 -17.73 0.62 13.85
CA THR A 154 -16.52 1.31 13.40
C THR A 154 -15.71 1.88 14.56
N ILE A 155 -14.39 1.76 14.44
CA ILE A 155 -13.40 2.43 15.28
C ILE A 155 -12.88 3.62 14.48
N TYR A 156 -12.83 4.80 15.10
CA TYR A 156 -12.37 6.05 14.52
C TYR A 156 -11.08 6.49 15.20
N LEU A 157 -10.02 6.67 14.43
CA LEU A 157 -8.78 7.30 14.87
C LEU A 157 -8.84 8.75 14.37
N ASN A 158 -9.03 9.70 15.28
CA ASN A 158 -9.18 11.11 14.91
C ASN A 158 -7.84 11.82 15.08
N PHE A 159 -7.47 12.63 14.10
CA PHE A 159 -6.23 13.42 14.09
C PHE A 159 -6.46 14.91 14.40
N GLY A 160 -7.72 15.31 14.57
CA GLY A 160 -8.10 16.64 14.97
C GLY A 160 -9.39 16.67 15.78
N ARG A 161 -9.81 17.85 16.21
CA ARG A 161 -10.99 18.04 17.07
C ARG A 161 -12.28 18.22 16.27
N ARG A 162 -12.17 18.67 15.00
CA ARG A 162 -13.29 18.97 14.11
C ARG A 162 -13.50 17.84 13.11
N ARG A 163 -14.31 16.84 13.48
CA ARG A 163 -14.57 15.64 12.67
C ARG A 163 -15.02 15.92 11.24
N ALA A 164 -15.74 17.04 11.01
CA ALA A 164 -16.22 17.38 9.68
C ALA A 164 -15.15 18.01 8.78
N GLN A 165 -13.97 18.28 9.31
CA GLN A 165 -12.90 18.98 8.60
C GLN A 165 -11.56 18.25 8.71
N ASP A 166 -11.30 17.61 9.86
CA ASP A 166 -10.01 17.02 10.15
C ASP A 166 -9.91 15.59 9.62
N PHE A 167 -8.69 15.16 9.33
CA PHE A 167 -8.40 13.82 8.87
C PHE A 167 -8.78 12.76 9.92
N THR A 168 -9.35 11.66 9.44
CA THR A 168 -9.76 10.52 10.28
C THR A 168 -9.38 9.21 9.60
N VAL A 169 -9.01 8.20 10.39
CA VAL A 169 -8.89 6.82 9.92
C VAL A 169 -10.02 6.00 10.51
N THR A 170 -10.66 5.18 9.68
CA THR A 170 -11.71 4.27 10.12
C THR A 170 -11.26 2.82 10.01
N ILE A 171 -11.59 2.02 11.02
CA ILE A 171 -11.32 0.58 11.06
C ILE A 171 -12.64 -0.10 11.43
N LEU A 172 -13.08 -1.09 10.64
CA LEU A 172 -14.24 -1.89 11.03
C LEU A 172 -13.89 -2.81 12.21
N LYS A 173 -14.76 -2.88 13.22
CA LYS A 173 -14.54 -3.71 14.42
C LYS A 173 -14.29 -5.17 14.11
N ARG A 174 -14.87 -5.70 13.02
CA ARG A 174 -14.62 -7.07 12.55
C ARG A 174 -13.15 -7.33 12.21
N ASN A 175 -12.39 -6.30 11.84
CA ASN A 175 -10.96 -6.40 11.49
C ASN A 175 -10.06 -6.26 12.73
N ARG A 176 -10.59 -5.88 13.91
CA ARG A 176 -9.79 -5.61 15.11
C ARG A 176 -8.83 -6.74 15.48
N ARG A 177 -9.29 -8.00 15.33
CA ARG A 177 -8.45 -9.17 15.65
C ARG A 177 -7.23 -9.27 14.74
N GLU A 178 -7.39 -8.97 13.46
CA GLU A 178 -6.30 -8.99 12.47
C GLU A 178 -5.26 -7.91 12.81
N PHE A 179 -5.71 -6.69 13.14
CA PHE A 179 -4.81 -5.61 13.59
C PHE A 179 -4.10 -5.97 14.90
N ALA A 180 -4.80 -6.48 15.89
CA ALA A 180 -4.20 -6.87 17.17
C ALA A 180 -3.17 -8.01 17.01
N ALA A 181 -3.43 -8.99 16.15
CA ALA A 181 -2.48 -10.07 15.84
C ALA A 181 -1.20 -9.55 15.15
N ALA A 182 -1.27 -8.39 14.49
CA ALA A 182 -0.12 -7.70 13.91
C ALA A 182 0.59 -6.73 14.90
N GLY A 183 0.17 -6.71 16.17
CA GLY A 183 0.74 -5.83 17.19
C GLY A 183 0.16 -4.41 17.17
N ILE A 184 -0.91 -4.18 16.41
CA ILE A 184 -1.57 -2.88 16.29
C ILE A 184 -2.96 -3.00 16.95
N ASP A 185 -3.07 -2.69 18.25
CA ASP A 185 -4.40 -2.57 18.90
C ASP A 185 -4.99 -1.19 18.59
N PRO A 186 -6.04 -1.10 17.75
CA PRO A 186 -6.63 0.20 17.41
C PRO A 186 -7.10 1.01 18.63
N GLY A 187 -7.52 0.32 19.70
CA GLY A 187 -7.97 0.97 20.95
C GLY A 187 -6.86 1.66 21.72
N ARG A 188 -5.59 1.30 21.44
CA ARG A 188 -4.40 1.83 22.15
C ARG A 188 -3.59 2.82 21.34
N LEU A 189 -4.10 3.24 20.18
CA LEU A 189 -3.38 4.15 19.29
C LEU A 189 -3.51 5.63 19.69
N GLU A 190 -4.33 5.97 20.68
CA GLU A 190 -4.43 7.34 21.18
C GLU A 190 -3.06 7.83 21.68
N GLY A 191 -2.68 9.03 21.26
CA GLY A 191 -1.37 9.61 21.57
C GLY A 191 -0.22 9.09 20.73
N GLN A 192 -0.40 8.03 19.91
CA GLN A 192 0.68 7.45 19.13
C GLN A 192 0.90 8.22 17.83
N PRO A 193 2.17 8.47 17.43
CA PRO A 193 2.49 8.94 16.10
C PRO A 193 2.43 7.76 15.14
N ILE A 194 1.57 7.85 14.13
CA ILE A 194 1.42 6.81 13.12
C ILE A 194 1.47 7.38 11.71
N ARG A 195 1.82 6.53 10.76
CA ARG A 195 1.67 6.77 9.32
C ARG A 195 0.64 5.79 8.79
N VAL A 196 -0.34 6.30 8.05
CA VAL A 196 -1.40 5.50 7.47
C VAL A 196 -1.37 5.64 5.96
N ARG A 197 -1.50 4.53 5.25
CA ARG A 197 -1.58 4.47 3.79
C ARG A 197 -2.96 4.07 3.33
N GLY A 198 -3.40 4.63 2.23
CA GLY A 198 -4.67 4.26 1.63
C GLY A 198 -5.20 5.29 0.66
N TRP A 199 -6.36 4.99 0.12
CA TRP A 199 -7.09 5.89 -0.75
C TRP A 199 -7.77 6.97 0.08
N ILE A 200 -7.58 8.23 -0.32
CA ILE A 200 -8.25 9.34 0.34
C ILE A 200 -9.69 9.41 -0.14
N GLU A 201 -10.60 9.18 0.77
CA GLU A 201 -12.03 9.37 0.56
C GLU A 201 -12.49 10.67 1.21
N GLN A 202 -13.64 11.18 0.76
CA GLN A 202 -14.34 12.29 1.40
C GLN A 202 -15.67 11.77 1.94
N ARG A 203 -15.82 11.83 3.25
CA ARG A 203 -17.11 11.62 3.93
C ARG A 203 -17.55 12.95 4.53
N THR A 204 -17.63 13.10 5.84
CA THR A 204 -17.77 14.42 6.47
C THR A 204 -16.49 15.23 6.38
N GLY A 205 -15.32 14.58 6.56
CA GLY A 205 -13.98 15.09 6.34
C GLY A 205 -13.15 14.10 5.50
N PRO A 206 -11.86 14.39 5.25
CA PRO A 206 -10.97 13.46 4.56
C PRO A 206 -10.73 12.22 5.43
N VAL A 207 -10.83 11.03 4.82
CA VAL A 207 -10.77 9.76 5.53
C VAL A 207 -9.95 8.71 4.75
N ILE A 208 -9.25 7.86 5.48
CA ILE A 208 -8.74 6.57 4.99
C ILE A 208 -9.48 5.46 5.74
N GLU A 209 -10.03 4.50 5.01
CA GLU A 209 -10.49 3.23 5.59
C GLU A 209 -9.32 2.26 5.67
N ALA A 210 -8.92 1.89 6.89
CA ALA A 210 -7.90 0.88 7.11
C ALA A 210 -8.57 -0.49 7.27
N VAL A 211 -8.31 -1.38 6.30
CA VAL A 211 -8.90 -2.72 6.20
C VAL A 211 -7.91 -3.82 6.57
N ALA A 212 -6.61 -3.49 6.61
CA ALA A 212 -5.52 -4.43 6.90
C ALA A 212 -4.40 -3.76 7.70
N PRO A 213 -3.69 -4.52 8.56
CA PRO A 213 -2.67 -3.95 9.47
C PRO A 213 -1.52 -3.25 8.75
N GLU A 214 -1.11 -3.73 7.58
CA GLU A 214 -0.02 -3.14 6.78
C GLU A 214 -0.29 -1.70 6.33
N GLN A 215 -1.51 -1.20 6.52
CA GLN A 215 -1.83 0.20 6.27
C GLN A 215 -1.34 1.14 7.37
N ILE A 216 -1.01 0.62 8.56
CA ILE A 216 -0.58 1.43 9.70
C ILE A 216 0.86 1.10 10.07
N GLU A 217 1.72 2.09 10.05
CA GLU A 217 3.09 2.03 10.56
C GLU A 217 3.22 2.99 11.76
N PHE A 218 3.92 2.58 12.82
CA PHE A 218 4.36 3.54 13.82
C PHE A 218 5.40 4.47 13.18
N ALA A 219 5.18 5.78 13.30
CA ALA A 219 6.15 6.75 12.84
C ALA A 219 7.25 6.89 13.90
N ASP A 220 8.51 6.95 13.45
CA ASP A 220 9.62 7.21 14.36
C ASP A 220 9.38 8.51 15.11
N GLN A 221 9.52 8.47 16.44
CA GLN A 221 9.56 9.69 17.24
C GLN A 221 10.86 10.43 16.88
N LYS A 222 10.73 11.61 16.30
CA LYS A 222 11.86 12.53 16.14
C LYS A 222 12.14 13.22 17.45
#